data_6ba3ec15b293da1f4911fd8fdfd6f166
#
_entry.id   6ba3ec15b293da1f4911fd8fdfd6f166
#
_cell.length_a   1.000
_cell.length_b   1.000
_cell.length_c   1.000
_cell.angle_alpha   90.00
_cell.angle_beta   90.00
_cell.angle_gamma   90.00
#
_symmetry.space_group_name_H-M   'P 1'
#
loop_
_entity.id
_entity.type
_entity.pdbx_description
1 polymer ?
#
loop_
_entity_poly.entity_id
_entity_poly.type
_entity_poly.pdbx_seq_one_letter_code
_entity_poly.pdbx_strand_id
1 'polypeptide(L)'
;MGPAPMVKPRRARRKSRRVWGASAAALVIAAGVTTLPTAPAQADNTISAADQPYFAYYHLDQARAKGYTGKGVTIAIVDGEVDTTAPELRESDIHDKSTCEVTSSASSKTHGTAVASILVSSVYGVAPESSLLTYQIPAPSRGDSASPSCAETQNGLSKVSVPWLLNQAMNDGAQIVNFSASSSLQGDELKWTVARALTKGVIITAAAGNEAMDENSSSLSQWSGVVGVSAIGVDGNRQDYSSWGQGVATTAVGGPVKTHDFATNQIVETSGTSFSSPIVAGVLALARQKWPNATANQLLQLLVKTGLNPDHTWNQYTGYGGIDPGAMLKTDPTTLPDVNPLADKGNGSSPTPDEVQQYADGVVNPLQIVNDNSYAYRGFDESLIADPMVTVPTHLGTSPRYHAK
;
A
#
# COMPACT_ATOMS: atom_id res chain seq x y z
N MET A 1 15.24 56.42 30.65
CA MET A 1 16.59 56.61 30.11
C MET A 1 16.51 56.49 28.59
N GLY A 2 16.85 57.58 27.90
CA GLY A 2 16.53 57.84 26.52
C GLY A 2 17.42 57.18 25.48
N PRO A 3 17.04 57.26 24.20
CA PRO A 3 17.70 56.58 23.09
C PRO A 3 18.87 57.34 22.52
N ALA A 4 19.89 56.65 22.03
CA ALA A 4 21.09 57.18 21.39
C ALA A 4 20.85 57.46 19.89
N PRO A 5 21.63 58.40 19.26
CA PRO A 5 21.27 59.03 17.99
C PRO A 5 21.85 58.37 16.76
N MET A 6 21.08 58.53 15.64
CA MET A 6 21.43 58.14 14.27
C MET A 6 22.57 59.00 13.67
N VAL A 7 23.51 58.37 12.99
CA VAL A 7 24.55 59.03 12.18
C VAL A 7 24.23 58.83 10.67
N LYS A 8 24.15 59.94 9.92
CA LYS A 8 23.97 59.98 8.47
C LYS A 8 25.34 60.00 7.78
N PRO A 9 25.56 59.30 6.63
CA PRO A 9 26.77 59.41 5.86
C PRO A 9 26.69 60.53 4.80
N ARG A 10 27.84 61.22 4.62
CA ARG A 10 28.07 62.37 3.75
C ARG A 10 28.17 61.95 2.28
N ARG A 11 27.60 62.78 1.38
CA ARG A 11 27.77 62.77 -0.07
C ARG A 11 29.17 63.29 -0.46
N ALA A 12 29.86 62.57 -1.30
CA ALA A 12 31.07 63.04 -2.03
C ALA A 12 30.71 63.46 -3.46
N ARG A 13 31.05 64.69 -3.79
CA ARG A 13 30.97 65.30 -5.14
C ARG A 13 32.15 64.81 -5.99
N ARG A 14 31.93 64.38 -7.20
CA ARG A 14 32.96 64.13 -8.17
C ARG A 14 32.84 65.08 -9.35
N LYS A 15 33.97 65.80 -9.61
CA LYS A 15 34.17 66.83 -10.68
C LYS A 15 34.33 66.16 -12.04
N SER A 16 33.71 66.77 -13.03
CA SER A 16 33.92 66.50 -14.49
C SER A 16 35.25 67.00 -15.01
N ARG A 17 35.92 66.20 -15.82
CA ARG A 17 36.95 66.66 -16.76
C ARG A 17 36.53 66.21 -18.18
N ARG A 18 36.35 67.21 -19.06
CA ARG A 18 36.23 67.03 -20.50
C ARG A 18 37.63 66.88 -21.08
N VAL A 19 37.85 65.92 -21.95
CA VAL A 19 38.95 65.89 -22.91
C VAL A 19 38.37 65.56 -24.26
N TRP A 20 38.77 66.44 -25.25
CA TRP A 20 38.46 66.29 -26.67
C TRP A 20 39.53 65.43 -27.31
N GLY A 21 39.18 64.64 -28.33
CA GLY A 21 40.19 64.18 -29.28
C GLY A 21 39.79 63.01 -30.18
N ALA A 22 39.59 63.34 -31.45
CA ALA A 22 39.84 62.56 -32.66
C ALA A 22 38.95 61.42 -33.09
N SER A 23 38.29 61.67 -34.22
CA SER A 23 37.55 60.73 -35.04
C SER A 23 38.43 59.67 -35.70
N ALA A 24 38.14 58.41 -35.57
CA ALA A 24 38.54 57.34 -36.46
C ALA A 24 37.29 56.50 -36.79
N ALA A 25 36.92 56.52 -38.06
CA ALA A 25 35.81 55.69 -38.56
C ALA A 25 36.23 54.21 -38.60
N ALA A 26 35.68 53.42 -37.77
CA ALA A 26 35.79 51.96 -37.84
C ALA A 26 34.46 51.37 -38.26
N LEU A 27 34.44 50.66 -39.37
CA LEU A 27 33.35 49.89 -39.92
C LEU A 27 33.06 48.78 -38.94
N VAL A 28 31.92 48.84 -38.18
CA VAL A 28 31.48 47.77 -37.34
C VAL A 28 30.52 46.89 -38.15
N ILE A 29 31.01 45.68 -38.51
CA ILE A 29 30.15 44.60 -38.98
C ILE A 29 29.38 44.11 -37.76
N ALA A 30 28.09 44.49 -37.68
CA ALA A 30 27.18 43.97 -36.67
C ALA A 30 26.85 42.50 -37.02
N ALA A 31 27.60 41.56 -36.44
CA ALA A 31 27.16 40.18 -36.36
C ALA A 31 25.93 40.12 -35.40
N GLY A 32 24.74 40.05 -35.96
CA GLY A 32 23.50 39.87 -35.20
C GLY A 32 23.56 38.52 -34.50
N VAL A 33 23.85 38.50 -33.21
CA VAL A 33 23.60 37.36 -32.36
C VAL A 33 22.10 37.30 -32.12
N THR A 34 21.39 36.50 -32.93
CA THR A 34 20.02 36.14 -32.64
C THR A 34 20.05 35.21 -31.43
N THR A 35 19.78 35.75 -30.25
CA THR A 35 19.43 34.93 -29.08
C THR A 35 18.10 34.32 -29.37
N LEU A 36 18.10 33.04 -29.78
CA LEU A 36 16.89 32.23 -29.76
C LEU A 36 16.36 32.24 -28.31
N PRO A 37 15.09 32.53 -28.09
CA PRO A 37 14.52 32.35 -26.76
C PRO A 37 14.71 30.88 -26.40
N THR A 38 15.55 30.59 -25.41
CA THR A 38 15.54 29.29 -24.76
C THR A 38 14.15 29.14 -24.14
N ALA A 39 13.32 28.26 -24.70
CA ALA A 39 12.10 27.84 -24.03
C ALA A 39 12.51 27.48 -22.59
N PRO A 40 11.73 27.91 -21.58
CA PRO A 40 11.99 27.46 -20.22
C PRO A 40 12.06 25.94 -20.27
N ALA A 41 13.13 25.36 -19.74
CA ALA A 41 13.23 23.92 -19.58
C ALA A 41 11.96 23.51 -18.81
N GLN A 42 11.08 22.78 -19.45
CA GLN A 42 9.91 22.23 -18.80
C GLN A 42 10.47 21.38 -17.68
N ALA A 43 10.16 21.73 -16.43
CA ALA A 43 10.60 20.95 -15.27
C ALA A 43 10.24 19.49 -15.57
N ASP A 44 11.23 18.61 -15.49
CA ASP A 44 11.06 17.20 -15.78
C ASP A 44 10.08 16.65 -14.74
N ASN A 45 8.81 16.47 -15.13
CA ASN A 45 7.73 16.04 -14.25
C ASN A 45 7.78 14.52 -14.08
N THR A 46 9.00 13.97 -13.93
CA THR A 46 9.25 12.54 -13.74
C THR A 46 9.88 12.29 -12.37
N ILE A 47 9.43 11.24 -11.72
CA ILE A 47 9.98 10.78 -10.45
C ILE A 47 10.95 9.63 -10.75
N SER A 48 12.19 9.79 -10.31
CA SER A 48 13.26 8.78 -10.49
C SER A 48 13.40 7.87 -9.26
N ALA A 49 14.15 6.78 -9.40
CA ALA A 49 14.49 5.91 -8.26
C ALA A 49 15.31 6.64 -7.19
N ALA A 50 16.13 7.63 -7.57
CA ALA A 50 16.88 8.44 -6.63
C ALA A 50 16.01 9.38 -5.78
N ASP A 51 14.80 9.69 -6.27
CA ASP A 51 13.81 10.49 -5.55
C ASP A 51 13.04 9.69 -4.49
N GLN A 52 13.24 8.37 -4.44
CA GLN A 52 12.56 7.44 -3.54
C GLN A 52 13.56 6.82 -2.56
N PRO A 53 13.73 7.41 -1.36
CA PRO A 53 14.76 6.97 -0.40
C PRO A 53 14.68 5.49 -0.03
N TYR A 54 13.48 4.90 0.02
CA TYR A 54 13.29 3.47 0.29
C TYR A 54 13.94 2.57 -0.78
N PHE A 55 14.03 3.04 -2.03
CA PHE A 55 14.59 2.24 -3.13
C PHE A 55 16.06 1.87 -2.88
N ALA A 56 16.85 2.85 -2.46
CA ALA A 56 18.25 2.64 -2.07
C ALA A 56 18.35 1.91 -0.71
N TYR A 57 17.50 2.26 0.25
CA TYR A 57 17.49 1.66 1.58
C TYR A 57 17.31 0.13 1.54
N TYR A 58 16.42 -0.36 0.69
CA TYR A 58 16.16 -1.80 0.52
C TYR A 58 17.01 -2.46 -0.56
N HIS A 59 17.94 -1.76 -1.19
CA HIS A 59 18.78 -2.27 -2.29
C HIS A 59 17.95 -2.91 -3.42
N LEU A 60 16.86 -2.25 -3.83
CA LEU A 60 15.95 -2.79 -4.83
C LEU A 60 16.58 -2.93 -6.20
N ASP A 61 17.58 -2.09 -6.53
CA ASP A 61 18.43 -2.23 -7.71
C ASP A 61 19.12 -3.59 -7.76
N GLN A 62 19.66 -4.06 -6.63
CA GLN A 62 20.33 -5.35 -6.53
C GLN A 62 19.34 -6.53 -6.63
N ALA A 63 18.14 -6.38 -6.06
CA ALA A 63 17.08 -7.38 -6.21
C ALA A 63 16.66 -7.53 -7.68
N ARG A 64 16.43 -6.41 -8.36
CA ARG A 64 16.10 -6.36 -9.80
C ARG A 64 17.21 -6.95 -10.67
N ALA A 65 18.48 -6.60 -10.40
CA ALA A 65 19.63 -7.14 -11.13
C ALA A 65 19.74 -8.67 -11.02
N LYS A 66 19.18 -9.28 -9.98
CA LYS A 66 19.07 -10.73 -9.78
C LYS A 66 17.77 -11.34 -10.34
N GLY A 67 16.93 -10.53 -10.99
CA GLY A 67 15.65 -10.96 -11.55
C GLY A 67 14.51 -11.09 -10.55
N TYR A 68 14.65 -10.55 -9.33
CA TYR A 68 13.57 -10.50 -8.34
C TYR A 68 12.75 -9.24 -8.56
N THR A 69 11.64 -9.38 -9.25
CA THR A 69 10.79 -8.30 -9.76
C THR A 69 9.30 -8.47 -9.43
N GLY A 70 8.95 -9.55 -8.72
CA GLY A 70 7.56 -9.92 -8.44
C GLY A 70 6.86 -10.63 -9.60
N LYS A 71 7.58 -10.99 -10.66
CA LYS A 71 7.02 -11.63 -11.85
C LYS A 71 6.19 -12.87 -11.53
N GLY A 72 4.98 -12.91 -12.10
CA GLY A 72 4.04 -14.01 -11.89
C GLY A 72 3.27 -13.95 -10.57
N VAL A 73 3.40 -12.86 -9.81
CA VAL A 73 2.62 -12.62 -8.60
C VAL A 73 1.54 -11.57 -8.86
N THR A 74 0.30 -11.87 -8.48
CA THR A 74 -0.82 -10.93 -8.55
C THR A 74 -1.01 -10.26 -7.19
N ILE A 75 -0.91 -8.93 -7.18
CA ILE A 75 -1.15 -8.08 -6.02
C ILE A 75 -2.45 -7.32 -6.25
N ALA A 76 -3.26 -7.14 -5.21
CA ALA A 76 -4.40 -6.24 -5.24
C ALA A 76 -4.18 -5.05 -4.30
N ILE A 77 -4.68 -3.88 -4.66
CA ILE A 77 -4.82 -2.74 -3.76
C ILE A 77 -6.29 -2.35 -3.64
N VAL A 78 -6.71 -2.04 -2.42
CA VAL A 78 -8.01 -1.42 -2.12
C VAL A 78 -7.70 -0.01 -1.64
N ASP A 79 -7.90 0.99 -2.52
CA ASP A 79 -7.44 2.37 -2.31
C ASP A 79 -8.30 3.37 -3.13
N GLY A 80 -7.90 4.63 -3.23
CA GLY A 80 -8.43 5.58 -4.19
C GLY A 80 -8.15 5.22 -5.65
N GLU A 81 -8.61 6.05 -6.58
CA GLU A 81 -8.33 5.91 -8.01
C GLU A 81 -6.83 5.88 -8.29
N VAL A 82 -6.41 5.03 -9.23
CA VAL A 82 -5.03 4.97 -9.74
C VAL A 82 -4.96 5.59 -11.12
N ASP A 83 -4.13 6.61 -11.31
CA ASP A 83 -3.83 7.15 -12.62
C ASP A 83 -2.77 6.33 -13.36
N THR A 84 -3.22 5.41 -14.20
CA THR A 84 -2.33 4.58 -15.00
C THR A 84 -1.60 5.36 -16.10
N THR A 85 -1.96 6.64 -16.33
CA THR A 85 -1.28 7.52 -17.29
C THR A 85 -0.09 8.25 -16.67
N ALA A 86 0.08 8.16 -15.34
CA ALA A 86 1.26 8.70 -14.65
C ALA A 86 2.55 8.15 -15.27
N PRO A 87 3.58 8.97 -15.49
CA PRO A 87 4.78 8.56 -16.22
C PRO A 87 5.41 7.26 -15.71
N GLU A 88 5.42 7.09 -14.40
CA GLU A 88 6.01 5.93 -13.70
C GLU A 88 5.17 4.65 -13.77
N LEU A 89 3.90 4.73 -14.17
CA LEU A 89 2.98 3.59 -14.24
C LEU A 89 2.64 3.14 -15.66
N ARG A 90 3.04 3.88 -16.69
CA ARG A 90 2.66 3.61 -18.10
C ARG A 90 3.06 2.22 -18.60
N GLU A 91 4.12 1.66 -18.05
CA GLU A 91 4.64 0.34 -18.45
C GLU A 91 4.26 -0.76 -17.45
N SER A 92 3.48 -0.43 -16.43
CA SER A 92 3.07 -1.36 -15.38
C SER A 92 1.83 -2.14 -15.79
N ASP A 93 1.76 -3.42 -15.39
CA ASP A 93 0.62 -4.29 -15.63
C ASP A 93 -0.47 -4.02 -14.57
N ILE A 94 -1.38 -3.09 -14.86
CA ILE A 94 -2.41 -2.61 -13.93
C ILE A 94 -3.81 -2.82 -14.53
N HIS A 95 -4.70 -3.41 -13.74
CA HIS A 95 -6.08 -3.69 -14.11
C HIS A 95 -7.04 -3.11 -13.08
N ASP A 96 -7.85 -2.13 -13.46
CA ASP A 96 -8.97 -1.67 -12.63
C ASP A 96 -10.08 -2.74 -12.63
N LYS A 97 -10.38 -3.25 -11.44
CA LYS A 97 -11.39 -4.27 -11.15
C LYS A 97 -12.52 -3.73 -10.28
N SER A 98 -12.63 -2.41 -10.18
CA SER A 98 -13.72 -1.76 -9.47
C SER A 98 -15.07 -2.22 -10.01
N THR A 99 -15.94 -2.70 -9.13
CA THR A 99 -17.23 -3.33 -9.52
C THR A 99 -18.35 -2.32 -9.74
N CYS A 100 -18.10 -1.06 -9.41
CA CYS A 100 -19.02 0.05 -9.57
C CYS A 100 -18.24 1.37 -9.64
N GLU A 101 -18.90 2.45 -10.05
CA GLU A 101 -18.28 3.74 -10.25
C GLU A 101 -18.09 4.49 -8.93
N VAL A 102 -16.85 4.87 -8.64
CA VAL A 102 -16.45 5.74 -7.53
C VAL A 102 -15.85 7.01 -8.11
N THR A 103 -16.33 8.16 -7.66
CA THR A 103 -15.70 9.44 -7.98
C THR A 103 -14.68 9.75 -6.91
N SER A 104 -13.41 9.65 -7.24
CA SER A 104 -12.31 9.96 -6.35
C SER A 104 -11.95 11.44 -6.40
N SER A 105 -11.70 12.03 -5.24
CA SER A 105 -11.08 13.34 -5.12
C SER A 105 -9.63 13.32 -5.61
N ALA A 106 -9.09 14.49 -5.93
CA ALA A 106 -7.66 14.61 -6.29
C ALA A 106 -6.75 14.02 -5.21
N SER A 107 -7.10 14.20 -3.93
CA SER A 107 -6.33 13.64 -2.80
C SER A 107 -6.36 12.11 -2.77
N SER A 108 -7.53 11.49 -3.01
CA SER A 108 -7.64 10.02 -3.07
C SER A 108 -6.93 9.46 -4.30
N LYS A 109 -7.03 10.13 -5.44
CA LYS A 109 -6.29 9.78 -6.66
C LYS A 109 -4.76 9.89 -6.46
N THR A 110 -4.29 10.96 -5.81
CA THR A 110 -2.88 11.11 -5.42
C THR A 110 -2.41 9.93 -4.57
N HIS A 111 -3.19 9.54 -3.57
CA HIS A 111 -2.84 8.47 -2.65
C HIS A 111 -2.84 7.10 -3.35
N GLY A 112 -3.89 6.74 -4.07
CA GLY A 112 -3.97 5.46 -4.79
C GLY A 112 -2.88 5.31 -5.84
N THR A 113 -2.57 6.39 -6.59
CA THR A 113 -1.48 6.40 -7.58
C THR A 113 -0.11 6.24 -6.91
N ALA A 114 0.13 6.89 -5.77
CA ALA A 114 1.38 6.74 -5.02
C ALA A 114 1.57 5.30 -4.50
N VAL A 115 0.52 4.69 -3.94
CA VAL A 115 0.54 3.29 -3.47
C VAL A 115 0.82 2.33 -4.61
N ALA A 116 0.15 2.49 -5.76
CA ALA A 116 0.41 1.69 -6.97
C ALA A 116 1.84 1.86 -7.47
N SER A 117 2.35 3.09 -7.48
CA SER A 117 3.71 3.40 -7.94
C SER A 117 4.79 2.76 -7.06
N ILE A 118 4.60 2.77 -5.73
CA ILE A 118 5.50 2.07 -4.80
C ILE A 118 5.52 0.56 -5.07
N LEU A 119 4.41 -0.03 -5.48
CA LEU A 119 4.33 -1.45 -5.79
C LEU A 119 4.93 -1.78 -7.16
N VAL A 120 4.43 -1.17 -8.23
CA VAL A 120 4.65 -1.68 -9.60
C VAL A 120 5.28 -0.67 -10.57
N SER A 121 5.71 0.51 -10.13
CA SER A 121 6.45 1.42 -11.02
C SER A 121 7.63 0.70 -11.66
N SER A 122 7.75 0.76 -12.99
CA SER A 122 8.91 0.24 -13.73
C SER A 122 10.21 0.93 -13.29
N VAL A 123 10.12 2.17 -12.81
CA VAL A 123 11.27 2.99 -12.39
C VAL A 123 11.71 2.65 -10.96
N TYR A 124 10.80 2.65 -10.00
CA TYR A 124 11.13 2.52 -8.56
C TYR A 124 10.20 1.60 -7.76
N GLY A 125 9.25 0.93 -8.38
CA GLY A 125 8.36 -0.02 -7.69
C GLY A 125 9.11 -1.17 -7.05
N VAL A 126 8.62 -1.70 -5.95
CA VAL A 126 9.25 -2.82 -5.24
C VAL A 126 9.14 -4.10 -6.05
N ALA A 127 7.99 -4.33 -6.69
CA ALA A 127 7.67 -5.52 -7.47
C ALA A 127 7.17 -5.15 -8.89
N PRO A 128 8.05 -4.56 -9.76
CA PRO A 128 7.65 -3.90 -11.00
C PRO A 128 7.05 -4.82 -12.07
N GLU A 129 7.24 -6.14 -11.98
CA GLU A 129 6.67 -7.12 -12.92
C GLU A 129 5.52 -7.94 -12.31
N SER A 130 4.98 -7.50 -11.15
CA SER A 130 3.73 -8.04 -10.62
C SER A 130 2.53 -7.50 -11.40
N SER A 131 1.50 -8.32 -11.56
CA SER A 131 0.19 -7.85 -12.03
C SER A 131 -0.53 -7.17 -10.87
N LEU A 132 -0.99 -5.93 -11.06
CA LEU A 132 -1.69 -5.13 -10.05
C LEU A 132 -3.17 -5.03 -10.37
N LEU A 133 -4.02 -5.52 -9.47
CA LEU A 133 -5.47 -5.32 -9.50
C LEU A 133 -5.82 -4.14 -8.59
N THR A 134 -6.59 -3.17 -9.08
CA THR A 134 -7.00 -2.01 -8.29
C THR A 134 -8.50 -2.03 -8.04
N TYR A 135 -8.89 -1.71 -6.81
CA TYR A 135 -10.26 -1.63 -6.35
C TYR A 135 -10.46 -0.30 -5.65
N GLN A 136 -11.37 0.53 -6.19
CA GLN A 136 -11.63 1.84 -5.62
C GLN A 136 -12.54 1.73 -4.39
N ILE A 137 -12.10 2.33 -3.28
CA ILE A 137 -12.89 2.51 -2.08
C ILE A 137 -13.06 4.02 -1.82
N PRO A 138 -14.29 4.52 -1.66
CA PRO A 138 -14.49 5.95 -1.42
C PRO A 138 -14.07 6.34 -0.01
N ALA A 139 -13.41 7.48 0.11
CA ALA A 139 -13.11 8.15 1.37
C ALA A 139 -13.94 9.45 1.48
N PRO A 140 -15.17 9.42 2.04
CA PRO A 140 -16.04 10.59 2.08
C PRO A 140 -15.42 11.80 2.80
N SER A 141 -14.55 11.56 3.78
CA SER A 141 -13.79 12.60 4.48
C SER A 141 -12.83 13.37 3.56
N ARG A 142 -12.47 12.78 2.41
CA ARG A 142 -11.64 13.40 1.36
C ARG A 142 -12.47 13.97 0.22
N GLY A 143 -13.80 13.82 0.26
CA GLY A 143 -14.71 14.30 -0.78
C GLY A 143 -15.05 13.27 -1.86
N ASP A 144 -14.74 12.00 -1.66
CA ASP A 144 -15.12 10.93 -2.58
C ASP A 144 -16.61 10.60 -2.48
N SER A 145 -17.16 10.06 -3.54
CA SER A 145 -18.53 9.56 -3.56
C SER A 145 -18.65 8.28 -4.38
N ALA A 146 -19.57 7.41 -3.97
CA ALA A 146 -19.93 6.21 -4.71
C ALA A 146 -21.23 6.42 -5.46
N SER A 147 -21.31 5.93 -6.69
CA SER A 147 -22.53 5.98 -7.47
C SER A 147 -23.63 5.06 -6.90
N PRO A 148 -24.90 5.26 -7.27
CA PRO A 148 -25.97 4.33 -6.90
C PRO A 148 -25.73 2.89 -7.35
N SER A 149 -24.87 2.65 -8.35
CA SER A 149 -24.50 1.30 -8.79
C SER A 149 -23.67 0.54 -7.75
N CYS A 150 -23.07 1.25 -6.79
CA CYS A 150 -22.39 0.70 -5.63
C CYS A 150 -23.31 0.36 -4.46
N ALA A 151 -24.63 0.64 -4.62
CA ALA A 151 -25.58 0.45 -3.56
C ALA A 151 -25.61 -0.99 -3.03
N GLU A 152 -26.22 -1.11 -1.89
CA GLU A 152 -26.39 -2.31 -1.10
C GLU A 152 -26.70 -3.56 -1.93
N THR A 153 -26.02 -4.63 -1.61
CA THR A 153 -26.18 -5.94 -2.24
C THR A 153 -26.64 -6.97 -1.22
N GLN A 154 -25.85 -8.00 -1.02
CA GLN A 154 -26.13 -9.00 0.02
C GLN A 154 -25.94 -8.43 1.42
N ASN A 155 -26.83 -8.79 2.33
CA ASN A 155 -26.71 -8.54 3.77
C ASN A 155 -26.49 -7.07 4.16
N GLY A 156 -26.97 -6.12 3.36
CA GLY A 156 -26.83 -4.72 3.66
C GLY A 156 -25.46 -4.11 3.34
N LEU A 157 -24.56 -4.86 2.72
CA LEU A 157 -23.22 -4.36 2.38
C LEU A 157 -23.13 -3.78 0.97
N SER A 158 -22.50 -2.63 0.90
CA SER A 158 -22.15 -1.99 -0.38
C SER A 158 -21.03 -2.72 -1.10
N LYS A 159 -21.03 -2.66 -2.44
CA LYS A 159 -19.95 -3.18 -3.29
C LYS A 159 -18.61 -2.48 -3.07
N VAL A 160 -18.60 -1.37 -2.35
CA VAL A 160 -17.39 -0.64 -1.94
C VAL A 160 -17.08 -0.81 -0.45
N SER A 161 -17.71 -1.77 0.22
CA SER A 161 -17.31 -2.15 1.59
C SER A 161 -16.01 -2.95 1.57
N VAL A 162 -15.22 -2.83 2.63
CA VAL A 162 -13.93 -3.53 2.71
C VAL A 162 -14.08 -5.04 2.59
N PRO A 163 -15.02 -5.72 3.30
CA PRO A 163 -15.21 -7.17 3.14
C PRO A 163 -15.55 -7.55 1.68
N TRP A 164 -16.39 -6.76 1.00
CA TRP A 164 -16.74 -7.01 -0.39
C TRP A 164 -15.52 -6.93 -1.31
N LEU A 165 -14.73 -5.83 -1.20
CA LEU A 165 -13.58 -5.58 -2.09
C LEU A 165 -12.44 -6.57 -1.84
N LEU A 166 -12.16 -6.92 -0.58
CA LEU A 166 -11.16 -7.96 -0.26
C LEU A 166 -11.57 -9.32 -0.84
N ASN A 167 -12.85 -9.69 -0.74
CA ASN A 167 -13.36 -10.92 -1.33
C ASN A 167 -13.33 -10.87 -2.86
N GLN A 168 -13.63 -9.72 -3.47
CA GLN A 168 -13.51 -9.56 -4.93
C GLN A 168 -12.05 -9.73 -5.38
N ALA A 169 -11.09 -9.14 -4.66
CA ALA A 169 -9.68 -9.33 -4.96
C ALA A 169 -9.27 -10.82 -4.91
N MET A 170 -9.77 -11.56 -3.92
CA MET A 170 -9.54 -13.01 -3.84
C MET A 170 -10.25 -13.79 -4.95
N ASN A 171 -11.45 -13.38 -5.37
CA ASN A 171 -12.16 -13.97 -6.52
C ASN A 171 -11.38 -13.78 -7.83
N ASP A 172 -10.73 -12.65 -7.97
CA ASP A 172 -9.93 -12.28 -9.15
C ASP A 172 -8.49 -12.82 -9.11
N GLY A 173 -8.15 -13.62 -8.08
CA GLY A 173 -6.90 -14.35 -8.00
C GLY A 173 -5.73 -13.61 -7.35
N ALA A 174 -5.98 -12.54 -6.58
CA ALA A 174 -4.94 -11.89 -5.82
C ALA A 174 -4.28 -12.85 -4.82
N GLN A 175 -2.97 -12.85 -4.78
CA GLN A 175 -2.16 -13.64 -3.85
C GLN A 175 -1.71 -12.80 -2.64
N ILE A 176 -1.67 -11.49 -2.83
CA ILE A 176 -1.37 -10.49 -1.80
C ILE A 176 -2.38 -9.36 -1.97
N VAL A 177 -2.97 -8.89 -0.87
CA VAL A 177 -3.86 -7.71 -0.90
C VAL A 177 -3.29 -6.65 0.03
N ASN A 178 -3.05 -5.46 -0.50
CA ASN A 178 -2.61 -4.32 0.28
C ASN A 178 -3.78 -3.37 0.56
N PHE A 179 -3.97 -3.04 1.83
CA PHE A 179 -4.94 -2.07 2.30
C PHE A 179 -4.22 -0.91 3.00
N SER A 180 -4.13 0.22 2.29
CA SER A 180 -3.38 1.40 2.76
C SER A 180 -4.29 2.48 3.38
N ALA A 181 -5.41 2.09 3.97
CA ALA A 181 -6.32 3.00 4.66
C ALA A 181 -6.48 2.58 6.13
N SER A 182 -6.67 3.57 6.99
CA SER A 182 -7.15 3.36 8.36
C SER A 182 -8.66 3.57 8.39
N SER A 183 -9.39 2.60 8.88
CA SER A 183 -10.81 2.75 9.17
C SER A 183 -11.19 1.80 10.30
N SER A 184 -12.17 2.19 11.09
CA SER A 184 -12.75 1.34 12.11
C SER A 184 -13.48 0.18 11.43
N LEU A 185 -12.84 -0.96 11.35
CA LEU A 185 -13.31 -2.15 10.64
C LEU A 185 -13.62 -3.27 11.63
N GLN A 186 -14.88 -3.55 11.79
CA GLN A 186 -15.39 -4.62 12.66
C GLN A 186 -16.55 -5.34 11.97
N GLY A 187 -16.94 -6.49 12.48
CA GLY A 187 -18.10 -7.23 12.02
C GLY A 187 -17.77 -8.63 11.54
N ASP A 188 -18.81 -9.46 11.54
CA ASP A 188 -18.69 -10.89 11.17
C ASP A 188 -18.27 -11.04 9.70
N GLU A 189 -18.74 -10.18 8.81
CA GLU A 189 -18.41 -10.22 7.38
C GLU A 189 -16.91 -10.04 7.13
N LEU A 190 -16.27 -9.14 7.88
CA LEU A 190 -14.82 -8.96 7.79
C LEU A 190 -14.09 -10.16 8.42
N LYS A 191 -14.58 -10.67 9.54
CA LYS A 191 -14.04 -11.87 10.17
C LYS A 191 -13.96 -13.04 9.19
N TRP A 192 -15.05 -13.33 8.52
CA TRP A 192 -15.10 -14.44 7.56
C TRP A 192 -14.30 -14.16 6.28
N THR A 193 -14.20 -12.88 5.88
CA THR A 193 -13.32 -12.47 4.79
C THR A 193 -11.85 -12.73 5.12
N VAL A 194 -11.41 -12.40 6.34
CA VAL A 194 -10.04 -12.68 6.81
C VAL A 194 -9.84 -14.19 6.98
N ALA A 195 -10.79 -14.92 7.54
CA ALA A 195 -10.75 -16.40 7.64
C ALA A 195 -10.58 -17.06 6.24
N ARG A 196 -11.28 -16.54 5.22
CA ARG A 196 -11.10 -16.94 3.82
C ARG A 196 -9.66 -16.71 3.35
N ALA A 197 -9.12 -15.52 3.57
CA ALA A 197 -7.77 -15.19 3.14
C ALA A 197 -6.75 -16.17 3.74
N LEU A 198 -6.87 -16.46 5.03
CA LEU A 198 -6.02 -17.42 5.74
C LEU A 198 -6.15 -18.84 5.16
N THR A 199 -7.38 -19.29 4.91
CA THR A 199 -7.65 -20.61 4.34
C THR A 199 -7.15 -20.75 2.90
N LYS A 200 -7.22 -19.66 2.10
CA LYS A 200 -6.77 -19.65 0.70
C LYS A 200 -5.29 -19.32 0.52
N GLY A 201 -4.58 -18.99 1.59
CA GLY A 201 -3.18 -18.60 1.53
C GLY A 201 -2.94 -17.25 0.87
N VAL A 202 -3.90 -16.33 0.98
CA VAL A 202 -3.78 -14.94 0.55
C VAL A 202 -3.24 -14.12 1.71
N ILE A 203 -2.18 -13.34 1.46
CA ILE A 203 -1.58 -12.47 2.48
C ILE A 203 -2.22 -11.09 2.38
N ILE A 204 -2.75 -10.59 3.49
CA ILE A 204 -3.25 -9.20 3.58
C ILE A 204 -2.21 -8.36 4.33
N THR A 205 -1.76 -7.24 3.74
CA THR A 205 -0.97 -6.21 4.42
C THR A 205 -1.85 -5.00 4.69
N ALA A 206 -1.71 -4.39 5.86
CA ALA A 206 -2.51 -3.25 6.24
C ALA A 206 -1.68 -2.19 6.98
N ALA A 207 -1.91 -0.92 6.65
CA ALA A 207 -1.30 0.21 7.34
C ALA A 207 -1.75 0.25 8.82
N ALA A 208 -0.82 0.57 9.73
CA ALA A 208 -1.12 0.63 11.17
C ALA A 208 -1.86 1.91 11.59
N GLY A 209 -1.85 2.96 10.75
CA GLY A 209 -2.43 4.27 11.06
C GLY A 209 -1.38 5.37 11.24
N ASN A 210 -1.82 6.64 11.22
CA ASN A 210 -0.93 7.81 11.23
C ASN A 210 -1.29 8.79 12.37
N GLU A 211 -2.02 8.34 13.37
CA GLU A 211 -2.59 9.13 14.44
C GLU A 211 -1.69 9.17 15.69
N ALA A 212 -0.51 8.52 15.64
CA ALA A 212 0.43 8.40 16.76
C ALA A 212 -0.22 7.83 18.03
N MET A 213 -1.08 6.83 17.86
CA MET A 213 -1.86 6.23 18.95
C MET A 213 -1.88 4.71 18.88
N ASP A 214 -2.39 4.09 19.94
CA ASP A 214 -2.64 2.65 20.00
C ASP A 214 -3.93 2.30 19.23
N GLU A 215 -3.78 1.56 18.12
CA GLU A 215 -4.86 1.18 17.22
C GLU A 215 -5.38 -0.25 17.48
N ASN A 216 -5.19 -0.79 18.68
CA ASN A 216 -5.49 -2.19 19.00
C ASN A 216 -6.94 -2.64 18.80
N SER A 217 -7.86 -1.78 18.43
CA SER A 217 -9.28 -2.15 18.33
C SER A 217 -10.00 -1.68 17.08
N SER A 218 -9.34 -0.96 16.17
CA SER A 218 -10.09 -0.25 15.12
C SER A 218 -9.58 -0.47 13.69
N SER A 219 -8.35 -0.88 13.47
CA SER A 219 -7.80 -1.00 12.11
C SER A 219 -7.74 -2.46 11.61
N LEU A 220 -7.69 -2.64 10.28
CA LEU A 220 -7.51 -3.97 9.68
C LEU A 220 -6.18 -4.61 10.12
N SER A 221 -5.18 -3.81 10.47
CA SER A 221 -3.90 -4.31 10.97
C SER A 221 -4.02 -5.15 12.25
N GLN A 222 -5.09 -4.96 13.03
CA GLN A 222 -5.32 -5.69 14.30
C GLN A 222 -5.85 -7.11 14.10
N TRP A 223 -6.39 -7.41 12.94
CA TRP A 223 -6.99 -8.73 12.69
C TRP A 223 -5.95 -9.84 12.64
N SER A 224 -6.30 -11.01 13.18
CA SER A 224 -5.46 -12.21 13.14
C SER A 224 -5.04 -12.54 11.72
N GLY A 225 -3.77 -12.89 11.53
CA GLY A 225 -3.22 -13.25 10.21
C GLY A 225 -2.97 -12.09 9.25
N VAL A 226 -3.45 -10.88 9.52
CA VAL A 226 -3.15 -9.69 8.72
C VAL A 226 -1.77 -9.14 9.10
N VAL A 227 -0.97 -8.77 8.12
CA VAL A 227 0.35 -8.14 8.33
C VAL A 227 0.15 -6.65 8.59
N GLY A 228 0.05 -6.26 9.85
CA GLY A 228 0.02 -4.85 10.24
C GLY A 228 1.39 -4.20 10.06
N VAL A 229 1.45 -3.05 9.40
CA VAL A 229 2.70 -2.39 9.02
C VAL A 229 2.77 -0.99 9.60
N SER A 230 3.75 -0.75 10.48
CA SER A 230 4.10 0.57 11.01
C SER A 230 5.18 1.25 10.17
N ALA A 231 5.53 2.50 10.49
CA ALA A 231 6.45 3.31 9.68
C ALA A 231 7.75 3.63 10.41
N ILE A 232 8.88 3.45 9.69
CA ILE A 232 10.20 3.97 10.04
C ILE A 232 10.69 4.95 8.99
N GLY A 233 11.68 5.78 9.33
CA GLY A 233 12.49 6.53 8.38
C GLY A 233 13.64 5.69 7.82
N VAL A 234 14.36 6.24 6.85
CA VAL A 234 15.60 5.60 6.33
C VAL A 234 16.76 5.59 7.34
N ASP A 235 16.61 6.28 8.45
CA ASP A 235 17.51 6.22 9.60
C ASP A 235 17.20 5.04 10.54
N GLY A 236 16.15 4.25 10.23
CA GLY A 236 15.68 3.11 11.02
C GLY A 236 14.84 3.48 12.24
N ASN A 237 14.63 4.78 12.51
CA ASN A 237 13.83 5.23 13.63
C ASN A 237 12.33 5.20 13.30
N ARG A 238 11.50 4.83 14.29
CA ARG A 238 10.04 4.92 14.15
C ARG A 238 9.62 6.36 13.85
N GLN A 239 8.72 6.54 12.91
CA GLN A 239 8.16 7.85 12.60
C GLN A 239 7.15 8.25 13.67
N ASP A 240 7.19 9.54 14.09
CA ASP A 240 6.36 10.04 15.18
C ASP A 240 4.86 9.91 14.92
N TYR A 241 4.44 10.01 13.65
CA TYR A 241 3.04 9.85 13.27
C TYR A 241 2.57 8.39 13.28
N SER A 242 3.50 7.41 13.24
CA SER A 242 3.11 6.01 13.11
C SER A 242 2.32 5.54 14.32
N SER A 243 1.11 5.07 14.09
CA SER A 243 0.34 4.34 15.10
C SER A 243 1.01 3.00 15.43
N TRP A 244 0.64 2.41 16.54
CA TRP A 244 1.21 1.17 17.08
C TRP A 244 0.13 0.28 17.66
N GLY A 245 0.52 -0.87 18.19
CA GLY A 245 -0.36 -1.77 18.90
C GLY A 245 -0.07 -3.23 18.64
N GLN A 246 -0.91 -4.09 19.21
CA GLN A 246 -0.77 -5.55 19.12
C GLN A 246 -0.82 -6.07 17.68
N GLY A 247 -1.48 -5.33 16.78
CA GLY A 247 -1.61 -5.70 15.38
C GLY A 247 -0.37 -5.55 14.52
N VAL A 248 0.63 -4.76 14.97
CA VAL A 248 1.84 -4.50 14.20
C VAL A 248 2.67 -5.78 14.09
N ALA A 249 2.88 -6.25 12.86
CA ALA A 249 3.70 -7.43 12.58
C ALA A 249 5.12 -7.06 12.12
N THR A 250 5.26 -5.95 11.38
CA THR A 250 6.55 -5.49 10.85
C THR A 250 6.50 -3.98 10.63
N THR A 251 7.64 -3.40 10.27
CA THR A 251 7.73 -2.00 9.88
C THR A 251 8.50 -1.83 8.58
N ALA A 252 8.19 -0.77 7.84
CA ALA A 252 8.92 -0.41 6.64
C ALA A 252 9.06 1.13 6.53
N VAL A 253 9.88 1.59 5.59
CA VAL A 253 10.06 3.03 5.34
C VAL A 253 8.72 3.64 4.93
N GLY A 254 8.24 4.61 5.72
CA GLY A 254 6.97 5.30 5.51
C GLY A 254 7.11 6.66 4.85
N GLY A 255 8.30 7.02 4.40
CA GLY A 255 8.59 8.28 3.73
C GLY A 255 9.88 8.94 4.21
N PRO A 256 10.18 10.14 3.64
CA PRO A 256 9.40 10.81 2.60
C PRO A 256 9.37 10.01 1.29
N VAL A 257 8.23 10.04 0.60
CA VAL A 257 8.08 9.53 -0.76
C VAL A 257 7.62 10.66 -1.67
N LYS A 258 8.12 10.73 -2.90
CA LYS A 258 7.62 11.67 -3.91
C LYS A 258 6.46 11.06 -4.69
N THR A 259 5.45 11.86 -4.94
CA THR A 259 4.27 11.50 -5.72
C THR A 259 3.75 12.70 -6.51
N HIS A 260 2.96 12.43 -7.55
CA HIS A 260 2.19 13.46 -8.25
C HIS A 260 0.98 13.85 -7.41
N ASP A 261 0.82 15.14 -7.14
CA ASP A 261 -0.39 15.70 -6.53
C ASP A 261 -1.35 16.15 -7.62
N PHE A 262 -2.48 15.45 -7.74
CA PHE A 262 -3.50 15.73 -8.76
C PHE A 262 -4.35 16.97 -8.46
N ALA A 263 -4.23 17.58 -7.27
CA ALA A 263 -4.86 18.85 -6.97
C ALA A 263 -4.05 20.05 -7.53
N THR A 264 -2.73 19.96 -7.42
CA THR A 264 -1.81 21.06 -7.80
C THR A 264 -1.03 20.78 -9.08
N ASN A 265 -1.07 19.55 -9.58
CA ASN A 265 -0.28 19.06 -10.70
C ASN A 265 1.24 19.24 -10.49
N GLN A 266 1.69 19.07 -9.25
CA GLN A 266 3.08 19.17 -8.83
C GLN A 266 3.57 17.83 -8.27
N ILE A 267 4.88 17.63 -8.25
CA ILE A 267 5.50 16.57 -7.45
C ILE A 267 5.63 17.08 -6.02
N VAL A 268 5.09 16.31 -5.07
CA VAL A 268 5.10 16.63 -3.64
C VAL A 268 5.74 15.49 -2.85
N GLU A 269 6.24 15.80 -1.65
CA GLU A 269 6.68 14.80 -0.69
C GLU A 269 5.57 14.50 0.31
N THR A 270 5.41 13.23 0.63
CA THR A 270 4.42 12.75 1.59
C THR A 270 4.98 11.61 2.41
N SER A 271 4.34 11.30 3.54
CA SER A 271 4.74 10.22 4.43
C SER A 271 3.51 9.58 5.07
N GLY A 272 3.61 8.32 5.45
CA GLY A 272 2.52 7.60 6.11
C GLY A 272 2.76 6.10 6.16
N THR A 273 2.12 5.40 7.09
CA THR A 273 2.09 3.93 7.13
C THR A 273 1.44 3.33 5.89
N SER A 274 0.62 4.12 5.19
CA SER A 274 0.03 3.76 3.89
C SER A 274 1.07 3.60 2.76
N PHE A 275 2.29 4.11 2.94
CA PHE A 275 3.42 3.88 2.03
C PHE A 275 4.36 2.75 2.51
N SER A 276 4.40 2.48 3.82
CA SER A 276 5.11 1.32 4.37
C SER A 276 4.44 0.00 3.97
N SER A 277 3.12 -0.06 4.01
CA SER A 277 2.35 -1.28 3.72
C SER A 277 2.58 -1.82 2.30
N PRO A 278 2.54 -1.02 1.21
CA PRO A 278 2.84 -1.52 -0.13
C PRO A 278 4.30 -1.95 -0.30
N ILE A 279 5.25 -1.36 0.43
CA ILE A 279 6.63 -1.86 0.42
C ILE A 279 6.68 -3.30 0.94
N VAL A 280 6.00 -3.59 2.06
CA VAL A 280 5.92 -4.94 2.62
C VAL A 280 5.22 -5.90 1.66
N ALA A 281 4.10 -5.48 1.05
CA ALA A 281 3.40 -6.28 0.04
C ALA A 281 4.29 -6.61 -1.16
N GLY A 282 5.04 -5.63 -1.65
CA GLY A 282 6.01 -5.82 -2.75
C GLY A 282 7.14 -6.78 -2.38
N VAL A 283 7.73 -6.66 -1.18
CA VAL A 283 8.78 -7.59 -0.71
C VAL A 283 8.25 -9.01 -0.56
N LEU A 284 7.02 -9.17 -0.06
CA LEU A 284 6.36 -10.49 -0.02
C LEU A 284 6.12 -11.05 -1.43
N ALA A 285 5.86 -10.20 -2.43
CA ALA A 285 5.76 -10.63 -3.83
C ALA A 285 7.12 -11.08 -4.39
N LEU A 286 8.22 -10.38 -4.07
CA LEU A 286 9.57 -10.84 -4.42
C LEU A 286 9.88 -12.21 -3.80
N ALA A 287 9.53 -12.40 -2.51
CA ALA A 287 9.73 -13.66 -1.81
C ALA A 287 8.87 -14.77 -2.43
N ARG A 288 7.60 -14.51 -2.79
CA ARG A 288 6.71 -15.47 -3.44
C ARG A 288 7.22 -15.87 -4.82
N GLN A 289 7.74 -14.92 -5.62
CA GLN A 289 8.41 -15.23 -6.89
C GLN A 289 9.63 -16.13 -6.68
N LYS A 290 10.46 -15.82 -5.68
CA LYS A 290 11.69 -16.59 -5.39
C LYS A 290 11.38 -17.99 -4.86
N TRP A 291 10.34 -18.13 -4.06
CA TRP A 291 9.97 -19.34 -3.35
C TRP A 291 8.54 -19.78 -3.72
N PRO A 292 8.29 -20.19 -4.98
CA PRO A 292 6.94 -20.45 -5.49
C PRO A 292 6.23 -21.62 -4.80
N ASN A 293 6.97 -22.51 -4.16
CA ASN A 293 6.45 -23.66 -3.42
C ASN A 293 6.20 -23.38 -1.93
N ALA A 294 6.60 -22.20 -1.44
CA ALA A 294 6.33 -21.80 -0.06
C ALA A 294 4.87 -21.43 0.11
N THR A 295 4.26 -21.89 1.21
CA THR A 295 2.93 -21.47 1.61
C THR A 295 2.93 -20.02 2.09
N ALA A 296 1.75 -19.40 2.18
CA ALA A 296 1.61 -18.08 2.78
C ALA A 296 2.13 -18.06 4.23
N ASN A 297 1.81 -19.11 5.01
CA ASN A 297 2.29 -19.24 6.38
C ASN A 297 3.81 -19.26 6.44
N GLN A 298 4.47 -20.01 5.57
CA GLN A 298 5.93 -20.07 5.50
C GLN A 298 6.55 -18.73 5.09
N LEU A 299 5.92 -17.95 4.21
CA LEU A 299 6.36 -16.59 3.89
C LEU A 299 6.18 -15.64 5.08
N LEU A 300 5.11 -15.80 5.87
CA LEU A 300 4.92 -15.03 7.10
C LEU A 300 5.91 -15.45 8.19
N GLN A 301 6.21 -16.76 8.33
CA GLN A 301 7.30 -17.24 9.20
C GLN A 301 8.64 -16.64 8.79
N LEU A 302 8.91 -16.55 7.49
CA LEU A 302 10.11 -15.93 6.95
C LEU A 302 10.18 -14.43 7.32
N LEU A 303 9.09 -13.67 7.15
CA LEU A 303 9.00 -12.27 7.54
C LEU A 303 9.32 -12.09 9.04
N VAL A 304 8.72 -12.90 9.90
CA VAL A 304 8.94 -12.85 11.35
C VAL A 304 10.39 -13.19 11.71
N LYS A 305 10.94 -14.25 11.11
CA LYS A 305 12.30 -14.74 11.39
C LYS A 305 13.40 -13.78 10.92
N THR A 306 13.14 -13.02 9.85
CA THR A 306 14.12 -12.12 9.26
C THR A 306 13.94 -10.66 9.67
N GLY A 307 12.95 -10.37 10.52
CA GLY A 307 12.71 -9.02 11.03
C GLY A 307 13.92 -8.45 11.79
N LEU A 308 14.16 -7.15 11.62
CA LEU A 308 15.41 -6.50 12.06
C LEU A 308 15.39 -6.03 13.51
N ASN A 309 14.49 -6.50 14.37
CA ASN A 309 14.58 -6.18 15.80
C ASN A 309 15.85 -6.81 16.38
N PRO A 310 16.60 -6.09 17.24
CA PRO A 310 17.88 -6.56 17.78
C PRO A 310 17.82 -7.94 18.47
N ASP A 311 16.72 -8.21 19.17
CA ASP A 311 16.52 -9.45 19.92
C ASP A 311 15.63 -10.46 19.18
N HIS A 312 15.29 -10.20 17.91
CA HIS A 312 14.29 -10.97 17.12
C HIS A 312 12.96 -11.17 17.86
N THR A 313 12.65 -10.28 18.79
CA THR A 313 11.44 -10.31 19.61
C THR A 313 10.42 -9.32 19.07
N TRP A 314 9.16 -9.63 19.29
CA TRP A 314 8.06 -8.74 18.93
C TRP A 314 7.95 -7.58 19.93
N ASN A 315 7.62 -6.39 19.42
CA ASN A 315 7.15 -5.26 20.21
C ASN A 315 6.02 -4.51 19.49
N GLN A 316 5.21 -3.78 20.25
CA GLN A 316 4.02 -3.10 19.73
C GLN A 316 4.30 -1.98 18.72
N TYR A 317 5.51 -1.47 18.61
CA TYR A 317 5.87 -0.33 17.76
C TYR A 317 6.39 -0.73 16.39
N THR A 318 7.16 -1.80 16.33
CA THR A 318 7.83 -2.28 15.11
C THR A 318 7.52 -3.74 14.78
N GLY A 319 6.62 -4.37 15.54
CA GLY A 319 6.34 -5.80 15.37
C GLY A 319 7.59 -6.64 15.62
N TYR A 320 7.94 -7.49 14.68
CA TYR A 320 9.20 -8.27 14.66
C TYR A 320 10.38 -7.48 14.07
N GLY A 321 10.19 -6.20 13.75
CA GLY A 321 11.21 -5.29 13.23
C GLY A 321 11.02 -4.92 11.77
N GLY A 322 11.98 -4.15 11.26
CA GLY A 322 11.99 -3.73 9.86
C GLY A 322 12.07 -4.93 8.92
N ILE A 323 11.31 -4.88 7.82
CA ILE A 323 11.40 -5.91 6.78
C ILE A 323 12.78 -5.90 6.14
N ASP A 324 13.37 -7.08 5.93
CA ASP A 324 14.66 -7.28 5.26
C ASP A 324 14.49 -8.09 3.96
N PRO A 325 14.36 -7.41 2.80
CA PRO A 325 14.26 -8.11 1.52
C PRO A 325 15.46 -9.02 1.23
N GLY A 326 16.67 -8.59 1.65
CA GLY A 326 17.90 -9.34 1.43
C GLY A 326 17.92 -10.66 2.16
N ALA A 327 17.50 -10.68 3.42
CA ALA A 327 17.39 -11.90 4.21
C ALA A 327 16.24 -12.79 3.72
N MET A 328 15.09 -12.22 3.38
CA MET A 328 13.93 -12.96 2.84
C MET A 328 14.25 -13.66 1.51
N LEU A 329 15.06 -13.05 0.66
CA LEU A 329 15.46 -13.64 -0.62
C LEU A 329 16.62 -14.64 -0.49
N LYS A 330 17.27 -14.73 0.66
CA LYS A 330 18.37 -15.70 0.93
C LYS A 330 17.94 -16.91 1.74
N THR A 331 16.94 -16.77 2.60
CA THR A 331 16.50 -17.81 3.52
C THR A 331 15.37 -18.62 2.89
N ASP A 332 15.55 -19.93 2.77
CA ASP A 332 14.52 -20.82 2.23
C ASP A 332 13.38 -20.99 3.25
N PRO A 333 12.17 -20.51 2.96
CA PRO A 333 11.03 -20.62 3.86
C PRO A 333 10.41 -22.03 3.88
N THR A 334 10.68 -22.89 2.92
CA THR A 334 10.09 -24.25 2.88
C THR A 334 10.57 -25.11 4.03
N THR A 335 11.64 -24.73 4.70
CA THR A 335 12.17 -25.37 5.93
C THR A 335 11.50 -24.88 7.20
N LEU A 336 10.66 -23.84 7.12
CA LEU A 336 9.95 -23.25 8.25
C LEU A 336 8.60 -23.95 8.46
N PRO A 337 8.02 -23.89 9.68
CA PRO A 337 6.70 -24.45 9.95
C PRO A 337 5.62 -23.85 9.04
N ASP A 338 4.72 -24.68 8.55
CA ASP A 338 3.53 -24.22 7.82
C ASP A 338 2.39 -23.88 8.81
N VAL A 339 2.69 -22.94 9.70
CA VAL A 339 1.75 -22.41 10.71
C VAL A 339 1.82 -20.89 10.65
N ASN A 340 0.66 -20.25 10.61
CA ASN A 340 0.60 -18.79 10.56
C ASN A 340 1.11 -18.18 11.88
N PRO A 341 2.23 -17.42 11.89
CA PRO A 341 2.78 -16.83 13.10
C PRO A 341 1.95 -15.66 13.65
N LEU A 342 0.98 -15.18 12.85
CA LEU A 342 0.08 -14.07 13.18
C LEU A 342 -1.35 -14.54 13.47
N ALA A 343 -1.59 -15.85 13.59
CA ALA A 343 -2.92 -16.42 13.81
C ALA A 343 -3.58 -15.97 15.12
N ASP A 344 -2.77 -15.64 16.11
CA ASP A 344 -3.23 -15.05 17.37
C ASP A 344 -2.34 -13.84 17.68
N LYS A 345 -2.93 -12.66 17.68
CA LYS A 345 -2.26 -11.41 18.06
C LYS A 345 -2.56 -11.00 19.49
N GLY A 346 -3.24 -11.85 20.26
CA GLY A 346 -3.65 -11.54 21.62
C GLY A 346 -4.87 -10.62 21.71
N ASN A 347 -5.29 -10.30 22.92
CA ASN A 347 -6.38 -9.37 23.22
C ASN A 347 -7.73 -9.69 22.52
N GLY A 348 -7.99 -10.99 22.25
CA GLY A 348 -9.21 -11.42 21.57
C GLY A 348 -9.23 -11.07 20.08
N SER A 349 -8.05 -11.02 19.44
CA SER A 349 -7.97 -10.82 17.98
C SER A 349 -8.76 -11.90 17.22
N SER A 350 -9.39 -11.51 16.12
CA SER A 350 -10.28 -12.33 15.29
C SER A 350 -9.78 -12.34 13.83
N PRO A 351 -10.04 -13.40 13.04
CA PRO A 351 -10.63 -14.66 13.47
C PRO A 351 -9.69 -15.47 14.37
N THR A 352 -10.27 -16.23 15.29
CA THR A 352 -9.53 -17.24 16.04
C THR A 352 -9.20 -18.45 15.16
N PRO A 353 -8.23 -19.31 15.53
CA PRO A 353 -7.97 -20.54 14.78
C PRO A 353 -9.21 -21.43 14.61
N ASP A 354 -10.07 -21.50 15.62
CA ASP A 354 -11.32 -22.27 15.56
C ASP A 354 -12.32 -21.65 14.56
N GLU A 355 -12.41 -20.33 14.48
CA GLU A 355 -13.24 -19.63 13.49
C GLU A 355 -12.70 -19.84 12.06
N VAL A 356 -11.38 -19.80 11.86
CA VAL A 356 -10.77 -20.16 10.57
C VAL A 356 -11.12 -21.59 10.17
N GLN A 357 -11.10 -22.53 11.13
CA GLN A 357 -11.50 -23.91 10.88
C GLN A 357 -12.99 -24.04 10.56
N GLN A 358 -13.87 -23.30 11.25
CA GLN A 358 -15.32 -23.28 10.94
C GLN A 358 -15.58 -22.80 9.50
N TYR A 359 -14.84 -21.76 9.05
CA TYR A 359 -14.93 -21.31 7.66
C TYR A 359 -14.46 -22.42 6.69
N ALA A 360 -13.30 -23.03 6.96
CA ALA A 360 -12.74 -24.10 6.13
C ALA A 360 -13.66 -25.33 6.04
N ASP A 361 -14.33 -25.67 7.16
CA ASP A 361 -15.31 -26.75 7.23
C ASP A 361 -16.64 -26.43 6.53
N GLY A 362 -16.87 -25.17 6.17
CA GLY A 362 -18.11 -24.72 5.51
C GLY A 362 -19.32 -24.72 6.44
N VAL A 363 -19.14 -24.52 7.74
CA VAL A 363 -20.25 -24.52 8.72
C VAL A 363 -20.71 -23.11 9.12
N VAL A 364 -20.07 -22.08 8.60
CA VAL A 364 -20.45 -20.68 8.83
C VAL A 364 -21.77 -20.39 8.11
N ASN A 365 -22.65 -19.62 8.75
CA ASN A 365 -23.89 -19.18 8.15
C ASN A 365 -23.63 -18.43 6.82
N PRO A 366 -24.16 -18.90 5.68
CA PRO A 366 -23.96 -18.26 4.37
C PRO A 366 -24.36 -16.78 4.32
N LEU A 367 -25.31 -16.34 5.16
CA LEU A 367 -25.71 -14.94 5.25
C LEU A 367 -24.62 -14.01 5.77
N GLN A 368 -23.59 -14.56 6.43
CA GLN A 368 -22.42 -13.81 6.90
C GLN A 368 -21.26 -13.84 5.90
N ILE A 369 -21.38 -14.64 4.83
CA ILE A 369 -20.37 -14.76 3.79
C ILE A 369 -20.68 -13.76 2.67
N VAL A 370 -19.76 -12.87 2.40
CA VAL A 370 -19.96 -11.76 1.46
C VAL A 370 -19.09 -11.98 0.22
N ASN A 371 -19.71 -11.95 -0.97
CA ASN A 371 -19.01 -11.96 -2.27
C ASN A 371 -17.90 -13.03 -2.38
N ASP A 372 -18.13 -14.20 -1.80
CA ASP A 372 -17.21 -15.34 -1.87
C ASP A 372 -17.75 -16.41 -2.83
N ASN A 373 -17.17 -16.46 -4.03
CA ASN A 373 -17.56 -17.40 -5.08
C ASN A 373 -17.04 -18.85 -4.84
N SER A 374 -16.26 -19.06 -3.79
CA SER A 374 -15.63 -20.35 -3.47
C SER A 374 -16.17 -20.99 -2.21
N TYR A 375 -17.04 -20.30 -1.45
CA TYR A 375 -17.59 -20.83 -0.21
C TYR A 375 -18.59 -21.94 -0.49
N ALA A 376 -18.42 -23.10 0.17
CA ALA A 376 -19.34 -24.22 0.09
C ALA A 376 -19.93 -24.48 1.48
N TYR A 377 -21.22 -24.21 1.65
CA TYR A 377 -21.91 -24.50 2.91
C TYR A 377 -22.09 -26.01 3.09
N ARG A 378 -21.69 -26.51 4.24
CA ARG A 378 -21.75 -27.92 4.63
C ARG A 378 -22.42 -28.12 6.01
N GLY A 379 -23.09 -27.09 6.52
CA GLY A 379 -23.79 -27.11 7.78
C GLY A 379 -25.09 -27.94 7.69
N PHE A 380 -25.78 -28.10 8.85
CA PHE A 380 -26.98 -28.91 8.96
C PHE A 380 -28.29 -28.13 8.78
N ASP A 381 -28.24 -26.82 8.67
CA ASP A 381 -29.42 -25.97 8.53
C ASP A 381 -29.73 -25.71 7.04
N GLU A 382 -30.57 -26.57 6.48
CA GLU A 382 -31.00 -26.46 5.09
C GLU A 382 -31.85 -25.21 4.81
N SER A 383 -32.46 -24.60 5.83
CA SER A 383 -33.26 -23.39 5.66
C SER A 383 -32.44 -22.20 5.25
N LEU A 384 -31.15 -22.17 5.62
CA LEU A 384 -30.21 -21.12 5.23
C LEU A 384 -29.84 -21.13 3.74
N ILE A 385 -30.12 -22.25 3.05
CA ILE A 385 -29.80 -22.42 1.62
C ILE A 385 -31.05 -22.14 0.78
N ALA A 386 -32.22 -22.32 1.33
CA ALA A 386 -33.49 -22.17 0.63
C ALA A 386 -33.98 -20.70 0.55
N ASP A 387 -33.31 -19.80 1.20
CA ASP A 387 -33.67 -18.38 1.18
C ASP A 387 -33.32 -17.77 -0.22
N PRO A 388 -34.34 -17.35 -1.01
CA PRO A 388 -34.15 -16.76 -2.32
C PRO A 388 -33.38 -15.43 -2.27
N MET A 389 -33.23 -14.82 -1.08
CA MET A 389 -32.40 -13.62 -0.87
C MET A 389 -30.91 -13.95 -0.69
N VAL A 390 -30.56 -15.21 -0.45
CA VAL A 390 -29.16 -15.67 -0.39
C VAL A 390 -28.65 -15.86 -1.80
N THR A 391 -28.04 -14.80 -2.35
CA THR A 391 -27.45 -14.81 -3.69
C THR A 391 -26.02 -15.37 -3.73
N VAL A 392 -25.54 -15.92 -2.61
CA VAL A 392 -24.22 -16.59 -2.59
C VAL A 392 -24.36 -17.91 -3.35
N PRO A 393 -23.48 -18.22 -4.29
CA PRO A 393 -23.41 -19.55 -4.86
C PRO A 393 -22.95 -20.54 -3.78
N THR A 394 -23.90 -20.98 -2.97
CA THR A 394 -23.67 -22.04 -2.01
C THR A 394 -23.65 -23.36 -2.78
N HIS A 395 -22.46 -23.84 -3.08
CA HIS A 395 -22.32 -25.20 -3.54
C HIS A 395 -22.54 -26.11 -2.33
N LEU A 396 -23.60 -26.93 -2.39
CA LEU A 396 -23.81 -28.02 -1.45
C LEU A 396 -22.65 -29.01 -1.58
N GLY A 397 -21.62 -28.83 -0.76
CA GLY A 397 -20.55 -29.81 -0.64
C GLY A 397 -21.00 -30.95 0.28
N THR A 398 -20.51 -32.16 0.04
CA THR A 398 -20.65 -33.26 0.99
C THR A 398 -19.94 -32.91 2.30
N SER A 399 -20.67 -32.75 3.39
CA SER A 399 -20.07 -32.49 4.70
C SER A 399 -19.18 -33.68 5.11
N PRO A 400 -17.93 -33.46 5.54
CA PRO A 400 -17.11 -34.51 6.12
C PRO A 400 -17.80 -35.24 7.31
N ARG A 401 -18.71 -34.54 8.00
CA ARG A 401 -19.46 -35.11 9.14
C ARG A 401 -20.53 -36.12 8.73
N TYR A 402 -21.02 -36.10 7.48
CA TYR A 402 -21.94 -37.09 6.96
C TYR A 402 -21.29 -38.45 6.65
N HIS A 403 -19.98 -38.48 6.48
CA HIS A 403 -19.21 -39.67 6.14
C HIS A 403 -18.46 -40.30 7.35
N ALA A 404 -18.60 -39.70 8.53
CA ALA A 404 -18.03 -40.23 9.78
C ALA A 404 -19.01 -41.15 10.54
N LYS A 405 -19.75 -42.03 9.82
CA LYS A 405 -20.53 -43.13 10.41
C LYS A 405 -19.89 -44.44 10.07
#